data_555ef7508241331c7b76789410980472
#
_entry.id   555ef7508241331c7b76789410980472
#
_cell.length_a   1.000
_cell.length_b   1.000
_cell.length_c   1.000
_cell.angle_alpha   90.00
_cell.angle_beta   90.00
_cell.angle_gamma   90.00
#
_symmetry.space_group_name_H-M   'P 1'
#
loop_
_entity.id
_entity.type
_entity.pdbx_description
1 polymer ?
#
loop_
_entity_poly.entity_id
_entity_poly.type
_entity_poly.pdbx_seq_one_letter_code
_entity_poly.pdbx_strand_id
1 'polypeptide(L)'
;MKNNFTILFFLIFFSTKLFAENILIEAKNISLTKENKISIFENDVVVTTKNGIINSEYVKHDKVKGFLILKKDVVAKDKENNIIQTQYAEYFENDKIFKSLGPTFVTTTEKYIIDGEDIVIDDNKKIIKSEKKAIVKDQYGNTILLENFVYDAKTNIFKSIGFIEIEDHLKNKYEFSQIYIDTKKKEILGTDVKTFINDNKFKYSEKNKPRIFGNTLKLTNKKSTFGKSVFTICDYRKDDKCPPWTIQASQILHDNKKKTIYYDNALIKVYDIPIFYIPRISHPDPTVDRRSGFLIPSISDSKNLGTGINIPYFFAINDDKNFTLNSRLFERENPFFNGEYHQAFKTSNFYADFGYTKGYEKTTNTKKSGDKSHFFAKYIKNFKGKNKSENNFNLTTQHVSNNKYLKLYKIKSNLVDYSFDNLENSIDYLYENEDLFVGVNASVYETLKEDYNDKYEYILPEITLDKNLFSSDKLGFLDLQSNLKFHNYDTNKSTKFLINDFNWSSNKKNFTNGINSKLLGHFKNLNYETKNVEFFKKDFTNELYGALGLESELNLYKKKTKFKTFFYT
;
A
#
# COMPACT_ATOMS: atom_id res chain seq x y z
N MET A 1 -96.00 -33.60 50.73
CA MET A 1 -95.64 -33.37 49.30
C MET A 1 -94.21 -33.81 49.13
N LYS A 2 -94.05 -34.69 48.22
CA LYS A 2 -92.81 -35.32 47.73
C LYS A 2 -91.73 -34.36 47.26
N ASN A 3 -90.46 -34.65 47.53
CA ASN A 3 -89.46 -34.57 46.48
C ASN A 3 -88.25 -35.41 46.84
N ASN A 4 -87.97 -36.39 45.99
CA ASN A 4 -86.77 -37.21 45.92
C ASN A 4 -85.55 -36.38 45.50
N PHE A 5 -84.47 -36.49 46.20
CA PHE A 5 -83.18 -35.97 45.75
C PHE A 5 -82.23 -37.18 45.56
N THR A 6 -82.10 -37.53 44.29
CA THR A 6 -81.17 -38.57 43.89
C THR A 6 -79.78 -37.94 43.80
N ILE A 7 -78.84 -38.37 44.68
CA ILE A 7 -77.43 -37.93 44.59
C ILE A 7 -76.74 -38.82 43.58
N LEU A 8 -76.41 -38.19 42.40
CA LEU A 8 -75.58 -38.75 41.37
C LEU A 8 -74.11 -38.46 41.74
N PHE A 9 -73.40 -39.50 42.18
CA PHE A 9 -71.96 -39.44 42.44
C PHE A 9 -71.18 -39.46 41.14
N PHE A 10 -70.77 -38.29 40.66
CA PHE A 10 -69.92 -38.16 39.51
C PHE A 10 -68.47 -38.34 39.96
N LEU A 11 -67.90 -39.52 39.71
CA LEU A 11 -66.46 -39.81 39.81
C LEU A 11 -65.77 -39.11 38.65
N ILE A 12 -65.28 -37.92 38.92
CA ILE A 12 -64.33 -37.27 37.98
C ILE A 12 -63.00 -37.96 38.15
N PHE A 13 -62.70 -38.85 37.21
CA PHE A 13 -61.34 -39.32 36.99
C PHE A 13 -60.53 -38.13 36.45
N PHE A 14 -59.80 -37.43 37.31
CA PHE A 14 -58.71 -36.58 36.94
C PHE A 14 -57.63 -37.50 36.41
N SER A 15 -57.66 -37.80 35.11
CA SER A 15 -56.51 -38.29 34.41
C SER A 15 -55.53 -37.13 34.28
N THR A 16 -54.64 -37.00 35.24
CA THR A 16 -53.39 -36.25 35.01
C THR A 16 -52.70 -36.92 33.85
N LYS A 17 -52.85 -36.32 32.65
CA LYS A 17 -51.92 -36.63 31.56
C LYS A 17 -50.55 -36.21 32.06
N LEU A 18 -49.79 -37.15 32.65
CA LEU A 18 -48.35 -37.07 32.63
C LEU A 18 -47.95 -36.99 31.15
N PHE A 19 -47.69 -35.80 30.65
CA PHE A 19 -46.95 -35.64 29.42
C PHE A 19 -45.53 -36.13 29.75
N ALA A 20 -45.29 -37.43 29.64
CA ALA A 20 -43.95 -37.92 29.41
C ALA A 20 -43.49 -37.26 28.10
N GLU A 21 -42.44 -36.51 28.14
CA GLU A 21 -41.79 -36.00 26.94
C GLU A 21 -41.25 -37.23 26.20
N ASN A 22 -42.05 -37.79 25.29
CA ASN A 22 -41.68 -38.98 24.53
C ASN A 22 -40.68 -38.57 23.46
N ILE A 23 -39.43 -39.01 23.60
CA ILE A 23 -38.49 -39.09 22.50
C ILE A 23 -38.93 -40.23 21.59
N LEU A 24 -39.14 -39.90 20.32
CA LEU A 24 -39.44 -40.91 19.29
C LEU A 24 -38.12 -41.27 18.60
N ILE A 25 -37.80 -42.55 18.54
CA ILE A 25 -36.62 -43.06 17.84
C ILE A 25 -37.06 -44.04 16.77
N GLU A 26 -36.74 -43.75 15.54
CA GLU A 26 -37.02 -44.56 14.36
C GLU A 26 -35.68 -45.08 13.78
N ALA A 27 -35.62 -46.32 13.35
CA ALA A 27 -34.42 -46.94 12.76
C ALA A 27 -34.80 -48.18 11.92
N LYS A 28 -33.90 -48.57 11.03
CA LYS A 28 -34.07 -49.81 10.23
C LYS A 28 -33.90 -51.05 11.11
N ASN A 29 -32.98 -51.03 12.07
CA ASN A 29 -32.70 -52.17 12.91
C ASN A 29 -32.81 -51.75 14.40
N ILE A 30 -33.48 -52.56 15.21
CA ILE A 30 -33.66 -52.31 16.65
C ILE A 30 -33.32 -53.60 17.40
N SER A 31 -32.42 -53.49 18.39
CA SER A 31 -32.03 -54.56 19.31
C SER A 31 -32.31 -54.17 20.75
N LEU A 32 -32.87 -55.09 21.51
CA LEU A 32 -33.22 -54.88 22.92
C LEU A 32 -32.38 -55.78 23.83
N THR A 33 -31.92 -55.29 24.98
CA THR A 33 -31.29 -56.16 26.01
C THR A 33 -32.30 -56.99 26.78
N LYS A 34 -31.85 -58.10 27.42
CA LYS A 34 -32.71 -59.05 28.17
C LYS A 34 -33.66 -58.43 29.22
N GLU A 35 -33.38 -57.23 29.71
CA GLU A 35 -34.21 -56.53 30.69
C GLU A 35 -34.96 -55.32 30.09
N ASN A 36 -34.94 -55.12 28.78
CA ASN A 36 -35.53 -53.97 28.08
C ASN A 36 -35.06 -52.57 28.58
N LYS A 37 -33.95 -52.52 29.30
CA LYS A 37 -33.40 -51.27 29.87
C LYS A 37 -32.57 -50.50 28.87
N ILE A 38 -31.92 -51.20 27.96
CA ILE A 38 -31.07 -50.60 26.91
C ILE A 38 -31.63 -51.02 25.55
N SER A 39 -31.83 -50.03 24.68
CA SER A 39 -32.20 -50.22 23.28
C SER A 39 -31.07 -49.76 22.38
N ILE A 40 -30.74 -50.49 21.34
CA ILE A 40 -29.75 -50.15 20.34
C ILE A 40 -30.48 -50.04 19.01
N PHE A 41 -30.27 -48.92 18.32
CA PHE A 41 -30.85 -48.55 17.05
C PHE A 41 -29.71 -48.40 16.02
N GLU A 42 -29.83 -48.97 14.85
CA GLU A 42 -28.79 -48.96 13.82
C GLU A 42 -29.39 -48.75 12.44
N ASN A 43 -28.61 -48.07 11.59
CA ASN A 43 -28.91 -47.71 10.23
C ASN A 43 -30.07 -46.72 10.07
N ASP A 44 -29.75 -45.54 9.56
CA ASP A 44 -30.69 -44.41 9.33
C ASP A 44 -31.53 -44.09 10.61
N VAL A 45 -30.88 -43.91 11.72
CA VAL A 45 -31.59 -43.63 13.00
C VAL A 45 -32.00 -42.15 13.03
N VAL A 46 -33.30 -41.93 13.31
CA VAL A 46 -33.89 -40.61 13.51
C VAL A 46 -34.41 -40.47 14.93
N VAL A 47 -33.85 -39.55 15.70
CA VAL A 47 -34.29 -39.24 17.04
C VAL A 47 -35.07 -37.94 17.01
N THR A 48 -36.36 -37.96 17.19
CA THR A 48 -37.22 -36.79 17.29
C THR A 48 -37.41 -36.39 18.74
N THR A 49 -37.00 -35.20 19.09
CA THR A 49 -37.15 -34.60 20.42
C THR A 49 -38.12 -33.42 20.35
N LYS A 50 -38.54 -32.91 21.50
CA LYS A 50 -39.32 -31.68 21.56
C LYS A 50 -38.60 -30.47 20.95
N ASN A 51 -37.27 -30.48 20.92
CA ASN A 51 -36.45 -29.33 20.58
C ASN A 51 -35.80 -29.43 19.18
N GLY A 52 -35.89 -30.58 18.53
CA GLY A 52 -35.31 -30.80 17.20
C GLY A 52 -35.21 -32.25 16.80
N ILE A 53 -34.53 -32.52 15.71
CA ILE A 53 -34.34 -33.85 15.15
C ILE A 53 -32.82 -34.15 15.13
N ILE A 54 -32.45 -35.38 15.51
CA ILE A 54 -31.06 -35.84 15.45
C ILE A 54 -31.00 -37.09 14.55
N ASN A 55 -30.22 -37.05 13.52
CA ASN A 55 -29.94 -38.20 12.64
C ASN A 55 -28.58 -38.80 13.00
N SER A 56 -28.45 -40.12 12.93
CA SER A 56 -27.22 -40.84 13.24
C SER A 56 -27.27 -42.27 12.65
N GLU A 57 -26.14 -42.91 12.42
CA GLU A 57 -26.08 -44.31 11.99
C GLU A 57 -26.21 -45.29 13.16
N TYR A 58 -25.95 -44.84 14.40
CA TYR A 58 -26.02 -45.66 15.60
C TYR A 58 -26.49 -44.86 16.79
N VAL A 59 -27.50 -45.38 17.53
CA VAL A 59 -27.98 -44.83 18.78
C VAL A 59 -28.12 -45.93 19.84
N LYS A 60 -27.49 -45.75 20.98
CA LYS A 60 -27.71 -46.57 22.18
C LYS A 60 -28.49 -45.72 23.18
N HIS A 61 -29.67 -46.17 23.56
CA HIS A 61 -30.57 -45.54 24.49
C HIS A 61 -30.64 -46.29 25.82
N ASP A 62 -30.22 -45.70 26.93
CA ASP A 62 -30.41 -46.18 28.30
C ASP A 62 -31.67 -45.53 28.86
N LYS A 63 -32.78 -46.23 28.86
CA LYS A 63 -34.09 -45.73 29.30
C LYS A 63 -34.15 -45.42 30.78
N VAL A 64 -33.31 -46.09 31.61
CA VAL A 64 -33.28 -45.88 33.06
C VAL A 64 -32.58 -44.60 33.41
N LYS A 65 -31.49 -44.31 32.71
CA LYS A 65 -30.69 -43.10 32.90
C LYS A 65 -31.19 -41.90 32.10
N GLY A 66 -32.11 -42.11 31.17
CA GLY A 66 -32.52 -41.06 30.22
C GLY A 66 -31.34 -40.52 29.42
N PHE A 67 -30.56 -41.43 28.79
CA PHE A 67 -29.29 -41.10 28.18
C PHE A 67 -29.13 -41.79 26.84
N LEU A 68 -28.77 -41.01 25.79
CA LEU A 68 -28.48 -41.51 24.45
C LEU A 68 -27.00 -41.32 24.11
N ILE A 69 -26.40 -42.34 23.51
CA ILE A 69 -25.10 -42.24 22.84
C ILE A 69 -25.35 -42.36 21.32
N LEU A 70 -24.92 -41.34 20.60
CA LEU A 70 -25.05 -41.25 19.15
C LEU A 70 -23.66 -41.36 18.49
N LYS A 71 -23.55 -42.16 17.41
CA LYS A 71 -22.27 -42.40 16.76
C LYS A 71 -22.45 -42.45 15.23
N LYS A 72 -21.40 -42.00 14.52
CA LYS A 72 -21.30 -41.95 13.05
C LYS A 72 -22.35 -41.01 12.44
N ASP A 73 -21.82 -40.01 11.76
CA ASP A 73 -22.57 -38.99 10.99
C ASP A 73 -23.75 -38.39 11.78
N VAL A 74 -23.46 -37.97 13.00
CA VAL A 74 -24.46 -37.34 13.86
C VAL A 74 -24.76 -35.94 13.36
N VAL A 75 -26.02 -35.72 12.93
CA VAL A 75 -26.53 -34.42 12.46
C VAL A 75 -27.72 -34.03 13.29
N ALA A 76 -27.56 -33.05 14.18
CA ALA A 76 -28.65 -32.49 14.97
C ALA A 76 -29.15 -31.17 14.37
N LYS A 77 -30.46 -31.02 14.25
CA LYS A 77 -31.12 -29.82 13.75
C LYS A 77 -32.13 -29.36 14.82
N ASP A 78 -31.96 -28.14 15.32
CA ASP A 78 -32.89 -27.52 16.27
C ASP A 78 -34.10 -26.85 15.59
N LYS A 79 -35.02 -26.33 16.42
CA LYS A 79 -36.22 -25.65 15.93
C LYS A 79 -35.94 -24.33 15.21
N GLU A 80 -34.82 -23.68 15.52
CA GLU A 80 -34.35 -22.46 14.90
C GLU A 80 -33.59 -22.73 13.58
N ASN A 81 -33.49 -24.00 13.14
CA ASN A 81 -32.73 -24.47 11.99
C ASN A 81 -31.20 -24.34 12.12
N ASN A 82 -30.65 -24.27 13.32
CA ASN A 82 -29.21 -24.47 13.50
C ASN A 82 -28.88 -25.95 13.27
N ILE A 83 -27.76 -26.20 12.61
CA ILE A 83 -27.33 -27.57 12.25
C ILE A 83 -26.00 -27.84 12.93
N ILE A 84 -25.90 -28.98 13.61
CA ILE A 84 -24.71 -29.45 14.31
C ILE A 84 -24.31 -30.79 13.67
N GLN A 85 -23.04 -30.90 13.31
CA GLN A 85 -22.47 -32.10 12.69
C GLN A 85 -21.27 -32.59 13.49
N THR A 86 -21.26 -33.86 13.88
CA THR A 86 -20.16 -34.49 14.61
C THR A 86 -20.14 -36.00 14.37
N GLN A 87 -19.10 -36.69 14.81
CA GLN A 87 -19.00 -38.15 14.69
C GLN A 87 -19.46 -38.87 15.97
N TYR A 88 -19.50 -38.16 17.10
CA TYR A 88 -19.93 -38.72 18.39
C TYR A 88 -20.64 -37.66 19.22
N ALA A 89 -21.78 -38.04 19.79
CA ALA A 89 -22.51 -37.17 20.71
C ALA A 89 -23.21 -37.97 21.79
N GLU A 90 -23.49 -37.29 22.90
CA GLU A 90 -24.27 -37.75 24.03
C GLU A 90 -25.46 -36.80 24.23
N TYR A 91 -26.64 -37.37 24.46
CA TYR A 91 -27.84 -36.59 24.77
C TYR A 91 -28.45 -37.02 26.08
N PHE A 92 -28.60 -36.07 27.00
CA PHE A 92 -29.19 -36.26 28.31
C PHE A 92 -30.64 -35.75 28.30
N GLU A 93 -31.59 -36.67 28.30
CA GLU A 93 -33.03 -36.36 28.14
C GLU A 93 -33.59 -35.46 29.24
N ASN A 94 -33.26 -35.79 30.50
CA ASN A 94 -33.76 -35.07 31.66
C ASN A 94 -33.25 -33.64 31.72
N ASP A 95 -31.97 -33.44 31.37
CA ASP A 95 -31.29 -32.15 31.40
C ASP A 95 -31.44 -31.39 30.11
N LYS A 96 -31.85 -32.06 29.01
CA LYS A 96 -31.90 -31.55 27.63
C LYS A 96 -30.56 -30.99 27.18
N ILE A 97 -29.49 -31.73 27.49
CA ILE A 97 -28.13 -31.38 27.17
C ILE A 97 -27.62 -32.29 26.04
N PHE A 98 -27.19 -31.68 24.96
CA PHE A 98 -26.45 -32.34 23.89
C PHE A 98 -24.96 -32.04 24.06
N LYS A 99 -24.10 -33.06 24.05
CA LYS A 99 -22.65 -32.93 24.10
C LYS A 99 -22.03 -33.64 22.94
N SER A 100 -21.29 -32.93 22.08
CA SER A 100 -20.40 -33.56 21.10
C SER A 100 -19.06 -33.90 21.77
N LEU A 101 -18.35 -34.88 21.23
CA LEU A 101 -16.98 -35.24 21.60
C LEU A 101 -16.14 -35.28 20.31
N GLY A 102 -15.03 -34.50 20.30
CA GLY A 102 -14.18 -34.33 19.14
C GLY A 102 -14.67 -33.26 18.17
N PRO A 103 -14.17 -33.26 16.90
CA PRO A 103 -14.49 -32.25 15.91
C PRO A 103 -15.98 -32.09 15.67
N THR A 104 -16.45 -30.86 15.69
CA THR A 104 -17.87 -30.52 15.60
C THR A 104 -18.07 -29.23 14.82
N PHE A 105 -18.93 -29.27 13.82
CA PHE A 105 -19.32 -28.14 12.99
C PHE A 105 -20.73 -27.68 13.38
N VAL A 106 -20.88 -26.37 13.63
CA VAL A 106 -22.19 -25.76 13.88
C VAL A 106 -22.45 -24.70 12.84
N THR A 107 -23.59 -24.79 12.16
CA THR A 107 -24.06 -23.74 11.24
C THR A 107 -25.32 -23.12 11.85
N THR A 108 -25.25 -21.82 12.12
CA THR A 108 -26.38 -21.07 12.71
C THR A 108 -27.28 -20.48 11.62
N THR A 109 -28.52 -20.17 12.01
CA THR A 109 -29.51 -19.49 11.13
C THR A 109 -28.99 -18.13 10.64
N GLU A 110 -28.20 -17.43 11.45
CA GLU A 110 -27.55 -16.16 11.10
C GLU A 110 -26.32 -16.34 10.19
N LYS A 111 -26.07 -17.58 9.70
CA LYS A 111 -24.96 -17.94 8.81
C LYS A 111 -23.56 -17.82 9.45
N TYR A 112 -23.45 -17.99 10.76
CA TYR A 112 -22.17 -18.27 11.37
C TYR A 112 -21.82 -19.75 11.24
N ILE A 113 -20.57 -20.04 10.89
CA ILE A 113 -20.02 -21.38 10.86
C ILE A 113 -19.00 -21.47 11.98
N ILE A 114 -19.23 -22.39 12.93
CA ILE A 114 -18.34 -22.65 14.06
C ILE A 114 -17.70 -24.02 13.82
N ASP A 115 -16.39 -24.04 13.70
CA ASP A 115 -15.55 -25.22 13.64
C ASP A 115 -14.83 -25.34 14.98
N GLY A 116 -15.22 -26.31 15.79
CA GLY A 116 -14.73 -26.45 17.15
C GLY A 116 -14.75 -27.89 17.64
N GLU A 117 -14.42 -28.10 18.90
CA GLU A 117 -14.41 -29.41 19.56
C GLU A 117 -15.22 -29.39 20.85
N ASP A 118 -15.75 -30.54 21.23
CA ASP A 118 -16.42 -30.80 22.53
C ASP A 118 -17.51 -29.75 22.86
N ILE A 119 -18.42 -29.51 21.91
CA ILE A 119 -19.48 -28.52 22.03
C ILE A 119 -20.60 -29.05 22.91
N VAL A 120 -21.02 -28.23 23.88
CA VAL A 120 -22.14 -28.50 24.79
C VAL A 120 -23.28 -27.54 24.48
N ILE A 121 -24.48 -28.09 24.27
CA ILE A 121 -25.71 -27.35 24.04
C ILE A 121 -26.66 -27.66 25.18
N ASP A 122 -27.03 -26.63 25.94
CA ASP A 122 -28.02 -26.67 27.01
C ASP A 122 -29.33 -26.04 26.52
N ASP A 123 -30.27 -26.86 26.11
CA ASP A 123 -31.55 -26.42 25.54
C ASP A 123 -32.44 -25.70 26.59
N ASN A 124 -32.30 -26.01 27.87
CA ASN A 124 -33.07 -25.36 28.92
C ASN A 124 -32.57 -23.92 29.14
N LYS A 125 -31.26 -23.74 29.15
CA LYS A 125 -30.64 -22.41 29.29
C LYS A 125 -30.51 -21.66 27.98
N LYS A 126 -30.61 -22.36 26.84
CA LYS A 126 -30.36 -21.85 25.50
C LYS A 126 -28.92 -21.37 25.34
N ILE A 127 -27.97 -22.18 25.82
CA ILE A 127 -26.54 -21.88 25.79
C ILE A 127 -25.82 -22.91 24.91
N ILE A 128 -24.95 -22.43 24.04
CA ILE A 128 -23.97 -23.23 23.27
C ILE A 128 -22.58 -22.82 23.74
N LYS A 129 -21.75 -23.78 24.16
CA LYS A 129 -20.42 -23.49 24.67
C LYS A 129 -19.39 -24.55 24.32
N SER A 130 -18.13 -24.14 24.24
CA SER A 130 -16.97 -25.02 24.27
C SER A 130 -15.84 -24.39 25.07
N GLU A 131 -15.06 -25.21 25.78
CA GLU A 131 -13.83 -24.82 26.47
C GLU A 131 -12.58 -25.11 25.61
N LYS A 132 -12.80 -25.53 24.37
CA LYS A 132 -11.75 -25.83 23.38
C LYS A 132 -11.65 -24.76 22.36
N LYS A 133 -10.53 -24.78 21.60
CA LYS A 133 -10.32 -23.87 20.48
C LYS A 133 -11.42 -24.02 19.43
N ALA A 134 -11.83 -22.89 18.87
CA ALA A 134 -12.80 -22.85 17.79
C ALA A 134 -12.45 -21.76 16.78
N ILE A 135 -12.87 -22.00 15.53
CA ILE A 135 -12.81 -21.04 14.45
C ILE A 135 -14.24 -20.66 14.08
N VAL A 136 -14.58 -19.39 14.17
CA VAL A 136 -15.89 -18.88 13.77
C VAL A 136 -15.74 -18.05 12.52
N LYS A 137 -16.55 -18.36 11.48
CA LYS A 137 -16.64 -17.59 10.25
C LYS A 137 -18.02 -16.96 10.16
N ASP A 138 -18.07 -15.69 9.78
CA ASP A 138 -19.33 -14.97 9.54
C ASP A 138 -19.65 -14.85 8.05
N GLN A 139 -20.86 -14.37 7.75
CA GLN A 139 -21.32 -14.16 6.36
C GLN A 139 -20.56 -13.08 5.59
N TYR A 140 -19.70 -12.28 6.24
CA TYR A 140 -18.94 -11.19 5.64
C TYR A 140 -17.50 -11.58 5.31
N GLY A 141 -17.10 -12.81 5.62
CA GLY A 141 -15.76 -13.32 5.40
C GLY A 141 -14.78 -12.99 6.53
N ASN A 142 -15.27 -12.56 7.70
CA ASN A 142 -14.43 -12.44 8.89
C ASN A 142 -14.18 -13.83 9.47
N THR A 143 -12.94 -14.05 9.94
CA THR A 143 -12.52 -15.29 10.62
C THR A 143 -12.11 -14.93 12.04
N ILE A 144 -12.66 -15.62 13.03
CA ILE A 144 -12.42 -15.41 14.46
C ILE A 144 -11.81 -16.68 15.04
N LEU A 145 -10.61 -16.58 15.56
CA LEU A 145 -9.92 -17.64 16.30
C LEU A 145 -10.16 -17.45 17.80
N LEU A 146 -10.56 -18.49 18.50
CA LEU A 146 -10.96 -18.46 19.91
C LEU A 146 -10.34 -19.62 20.67
N GLU A 147 -10.04 -19.44 21.95
CA GLU A 147 -9.63 -20.53 22.85
C GLU A 147 -10.83 -21.19 23.56
N ASN A 148 -11.92 -20.49 23.66
CA ASN A 148 -13.18 -20.95 24.22
C ASN A 148 -14.33 -20.05 23.77
N PHE A 149 -15.57 -20.48 23.93
CA PHE A 149 -16.72 -19.61 23.71
C PHE A 149 -17.96 -20.01 24.49
N VAL A 150 -18.83 -19.03 24.68
CA VAL A 150 -20.19 -19.21 25.19
C VAL A 150 -21.12 -18.34 24.34
N TYR A 151 -22.11 -18.95 23.71
CA TYR A 151 -23.17 -18.26 22.97
C TYR A 151 -24.49 -18.43 23.75
N ASP A 152 -25.12 -17.32 24.09
CA ASP A 152 -26.46 -17.27 24.71
C ASP A 152 -27.48 -16.90 23.64
N ALA A 153 -28.26 -17.88 23.20
CA ALA A 153 -29.27 -17.70 22.15
C ALA A 153 -30.48 -16.85 22.60
N LYS A 154 -30.71 -16.65 23.91
CA LYS A 154 -31.79 -15.77 24.41
C LYS A 154 -31.44 -14.31 24.19
N THR A 155 -30.17 -13.96 24.45
CA THR A 155 -29.68 -12.58 24.33
C THR A 155 -29.01 -12.32 23.00
N ASN A 156 -28.72 -13.35 22.21
CA ASN A 156 -27.93 -13.32 20.97
C ASN A 156 -26.51 -12.78 21.19
N ILE A 157 -25.94 -13.08 22.38
CA ILE A 157 -24.58 -12.66 22.74
C ILE A 157 -23.65 -13.85 22.71
N PHE A 158 -22.60 -13.72 21.91
CA PHE A 158 -21.45 -14.62 21.89
C PHE A 158 -20.31 -13.97 22.68
N LYS A 159 -19.65 -14.69 23.54
CA LYS A 159 -18.52 -14.22 24.35
C LYS A 159 -17.37 -15.21 24.36
N SER A 160 -16.16 -14.68 24.42
CA SER A 160 -14.92 -15.44 24.61
C SER A 160 -13.95 -14.66 25.49
N ILE A 161 -13.11 -15.37 26.23
CA ILE A 161 -12.07 -14.83 27.11
C ILE A 161 -10.79 -15.62 26.86
N GLY A 162 -9.64 -14.94 26.79
CA GLY A 162 -8.33 -15.51 26.48
C GLY A 162 -7.77 -14.88 25.21
N PHE A 163 -6.86 -15.57 24.55
CA PHE A 163 -6.34 -15.08 23.27
C PHE A 163 -7.38 -15.22 22.16
N ILE A 164 -7.70 -14.11 21.52
CA ILE A 164 -8.68 -14.04 20.44
C ILE A 164 -8.06 -13.27 19.29
N GLU A 165 -8.06 -13.84 18.10
CA GLU A 165 -7.63 -13.18 16.86
C GLU A 165 -8.81 -13.09 15.89
N ILE A 166 -9.05 -11.90 15.34
CA ILE A 166 -10.03 -11.67 14.28
C ILE A 166 -9.29 -11.18 13.04
N GLU A 167 -9.51 -11.82 11.89
CA GLU A 167 -9.14 -11.30 10.57
C GLU A 167 -10.43 -10.90 9.84
N ASP A 168 -10.55 -9.60 9.50
CA ASP A 168 -11.71 -9.09 8.77
C ASP A 168 -11.58 -9.30 7.25
N HIS A 169 -12.66 -9.04 6.52
CA HIS A 169 -12.71 -9.15 5.04
C HIS A 169 -11.73 -8.21 4.31
N LEU A 170 -11.24 -7.16 4.99
CA LEU A 170 -10.22 -6.23 4.48
C LEU A 170 -8.79 -6.68 4.83
N LYS A 171 -8.64 -7.84 5.50
CA LYS A 171 -7.38 -8.40 5.99
C LYS A 171 -6.73 -7.58 7.11
N ASN A 172 -7.51 -6.77 7.84
CA ASN A 172 -7.05 -6.22 9.11
C ASN A 172 -7.07 -7.32 10.17
N LYS A 173 -6.06 -7.32 11.04
CA LYS A 173 -5.96 -8.26 12.15
C LYS A 173 -6.21 -7.56 13.47
N TYR A 174 -6.99 -8.18 14.32
CA TYR A 174 -7.36 -7.69 15.65
C TYR A 174 -7.06 -8.78 16.67
N GLU A 175 -6.29 -8.46 17.69
CA GLU A 175 -6.03 -9.32 18.84
C GLU A 175 -6.76 -8.75 20.05
N PHE A 176 -7.36 -9.61 20.89
CA PHE A 176 -8.15 -9.23 22.06
C PHE A 176 -7.84 -10.16 23.23
N SER A 177 -8.09 -9.67 24.47
CA SER A 177 -8.16 -10.51 25.67
C SER A 177 -9.57 -11.00 25.97
N GLN A 178 -10.59 -10.27 25.48
CA GLN A 178 -12.00 -10.62 25.68
C GLN A 178 -12.85 -9.98 24.59
N ILE A 179 -13.87 -10.74 24.10
CA ILE A 179 -14.86 -10.22 23.16
C ILE A 179 -16.29 -10.56 23.57
N TYR A 180 -17.20 -9.69 23.14
CA TYR A 180 -18.64 -9.88 23.11
C TYR A 180 -19.14 -9.58 21.71
N ILE A 181 -19.86 -10.51 21.09
CA ILE A 181 -20.45 -10.34 19.76
C ILE A 181 -21.96 -10.34 19.90
N ASP A 182 -22.61 -9.24 19.58
CA ASP A 182 -24.06 -9.19 19.39
C ASP A 182 -24.36 -9.67 17.97
N THR A 183 -24.78 -10.93 17.83
CA THR A 183 -25.00 -11.55 16.51
C THR A 183 -26.17 -10.92 15.76
N LYS A 184 -27.15 -10.36 16.48
CA LYS A 184 -28.32 -9.68 15.91
C LYS A 184 -27.97 -8.28 15.39
N LYS A 185 -27.22 -7.48 16.18
CA LYS A 185 -26.75 -6.15 15.76
C LYS A 185 -25.52 -6.22 14.86
N LYS A 186 -24.84 -7.35 14.83
CA LYS A 186 -23.58 -7.57 14.10
C LYS A 186 -22.48 -6.61 14.57
N GLU A 187 -22.35 -6.49 15.87
CA GLU A 187 -21.37 -5.65 16.56
C GLU A 187 -20.46 -6.51 17.43
N ILE A 188 -19.16 -6.23 17.40
CA ILE A 188 -18.15 -6.83 18.25
C ILE A 188 -17.66 -5.77 19.23
N LEU A 189 -17.68 -6.07 20.51
CA LEU A 189 -17.05 -5.29 21.57
C LEU A 189 -15.88 -6.10 22.12
N GLY A 190 -14.71 -5.48 22.21
CA GLY A 190 -13.51 -6.16 22.75
C GLY A 190 -12.70 -5.27 23.67
N THR A 191 -11.84 -5.89 24.47
CA THR A 191 -10.92 -5.22 25.39
C THR A 191 -9.47 -5.61 25.13
N ASP A 192 -8.54 -4.73 25.53
CA ASP A 192 -7.09 -4.88 25.38
C ASP A 192 -6.68 -5.18 23.94
N VAL A 193 -7.08 -4.29 23.08
CA VAL A 193 -7.05 -4.51 21.64
C VAL A 193 -5.73 -4.10 21.03
N LYS A 194 -5.16 -5.00 20.22
CA LYS A 194 -4.09 -4.67 19.25
C LYS A 194 -4.62 -4.88 17.85
N THR A 195 -4.53 -3.88 17.02
CA THR A 195 -5.00 -3.94 15.63
C THR A 195 -3.85 -3.66 14.68
N PHE A 196 -3.71 -4.50 13.66
CA PHE A 196 -2.79 -4.32 12.55
C PHE A 196 -3.61 -4.03 11.30
N ILE A 197 -3.48 -2.79 10.80
CA ILE A 197 -4.21 -2.35 9.61
C ILE A 197 -3.49 -2.91 8.39
N ASN A 198 -4.26 -3.46 7.45
CA ASN A 198 -3.72 -3.97 6.19
C ASN A 198 -3.08 -2.84 5.37
N ASP A 199 -1.83 -3.05 4.96
CA ASP A 199 -0.98 -2.10 4.25
C ASP A 199 -0.49 -2.62 2.89
N ASN A 200 -1.20 -3.55 2.28
CA ASN A 200 -0.78 -4.25 1.04
C ASN A 200 -0.30 -3.31 -0.10
N LYS A 201 -0.70 -2.05 -0.08
CA LYS A 201 -0.27 -1.03 -1.05
C LYS A 201 1.03 -0.33 -0.69
N PHE A 202 1.32 -0.17 0.58
CA PHE A 202 2.56 0.40 1.08
C PHE A 202 3.40 -0.72 1.65
N LYS A 203 4.45 -1.12 0.94
CA LYS A 203 5.41 -2.12 1.44
C LYS A 203 6.24 -1.50 2.57
N TYR A 204 5.61 -1.30 3.73
CA TYR A 204 6.38 -1.04 4.95
C TYR A 204 7.29 -2.23 5.24
N SER A 205 8.41 -2.00 5.92
CA SER A 205 9.23 -3.10 6.40
C SER A 205 8.39 -4.00 7.32
N GLU A 206 8.70 -5.29 7.41
CA GLU A 206 7.95 -6.23 8.28
C GLU A 206 7.81 -5.73 9.72
N LYS A 207 8.73 -4.90 10.20
CA LYS A 207 8.74 -4.32 11.55
C LYS A 207 7.87 -3.07 11.69
N ASN A 208 7.70 -2.27 10.62
CA ASN A 208 6.96 -1.02 10.65
C ASN A 208 5.60 -1.19 9.96
N LYS A 209 4.56 -1.49 10.73
CA LYS A 209 3.18 -1.66 10.25
C LYS A 209 2.25 -0.71 10.98
N PRO A 210 1.24 -0.13 10.29
CA PRO A 210 0.21 0.67 10.94
C PRO A 210 -0.54 -0.15 11.98
N ARG A 211 -0.53 0.32 13.22
CA ARG A 211 -1.14 -0.39 14.34
C ARG A 211 -1.88 0.54 15.30
N ILE A 212 -2.95 0.04 15.87
CA ILE A 212 -3.73 0.73 16.89
C ILE A 212 -3.82 -0.16 18.12
N PHE A 213 -3.46 0.38 19.27
CA PHE A 213 -3.70 -0.21 20.58
C PHE A 213 -4.84 0.53 21.25
N GLY A 214 -5.75 -0.17 21.89
CA GLY A 214 -6.88 0.45 22.58
C GLY A 214 -7.35 -0.37 23.78
N ASN A 215 -7.82 0.31 24.83
CA ASN A 215 -8.42 -0.39 25.95
C ASN A 215 -9.71 -1.09 25.55
N THR A 216 -10.45 -0.49 24.63
CA THR A 216 -11.71 -1.05 24.12
C THR A 216 -11.81 -0.86 22.61
N LEU A 217 -12.51 -1.78 21.93
CA LEU A 217 -12.89 -1.66 20.53
C LEU A 217 -14.36 -1.99 20.37
N LYS A 218 -15.08 -1.14 19.65
CA LYS A 218 -16.35 -1.45 19.02
C LYS A 218 -16.16 -1.60 17.52
N LEU A 219 -16.33 -2.82 17.00
CA LEU A 219 -16.16 -3.16 15.58
C LEU A 219 -17.53 -3.40 14.93
N THR A 220 -17.74 -2.78 13.80
CA THR A 220 -18.87 -3.01 12.89
C THR A 220 -18.34 -3.14 11.48
N ASN A 221 -19.14 -3.61 10.50
CA ASN A 221 -18.69 -3.70 9.11
C ASN A 221 -18.26 -2.37 8.49
N LYS A 222 -18.69 -1.24 9.05
CA LYS A 222 -18.42 0.08 8.50
C LYS A 222 -17.37 0.86 9.27
N LYS A 223 -17.23 0.57 10.56
CA LYS A 223 -16.43 1.40 11.48
C LYS A 223 -15.81 0.57 12.59
N SER A 224 -14.59 0.94 12.96
CA SER A 224 -13.88 0.45 14.15
C SER A 224 -13.62 1.63 15.07
N THR A 225 -14.16 1.59 16.29
CA THR A 225 -14.04 2.67 17.27
C THR A 225 -13.24 2.19 18.46
N PHE A 226 -12.07 2.77 18.68
CA PHE A 226 -11.15 2.44 19.77
C PHE A 226 -11.25 3.49 20.87
N GLY A 227 -11.40 3.06 22.10
CA GLY A 227 -11.39 3.92 23.29
C GLY A 227 -10.03 3.93 23.98
N LYS A 228 -9.57 5.09 24.45
CA LYS A 228 -8.25 5.30 25.09
C LYS A 228 -7.15 4.60 24.31
N SER A 229 -6.82 5.13 23.16
CA SER A 229 -6.08 4.41 22.14
C SER A 229 -4.83 5.14 21.65
N VAL A 230 -3.92 4.38 21.06
CA VAL A 230 -2.63 4.84 20.55
C VAL A 230 -2.43 4.30 19.14
N PHE A 231 -2.15 5.17 18.19
CA PHE A 231 -1.77 4.81 16.82
C PHE A 231 -0.27 5.00 16.62
N THR A 232 0.37 4.10 15.89
CA THR A 232 1.73 4.23 15.39
C THR A 232 1.96 3.38 14.15
N ILE A 233 2.99 3.72 13.36
CA ILE A 233 3.52 2.85 12.31
C ILE A 233 4.87 2.24 12.70
N CYS A 234 5.47 2.69 13.79
CA CYS A 234 6.78 2.25 14.24
C CYS A 234 6.68 1.01 15.13
N ASP A 235 7.73 0.18 15.10
CA ASP A 235 7.89 -0.92 16.05
C ASP A 235 8.32 -0.43 17.44
N TYR A 236 8.26 -1.31 18.44
CA TYR A 236 8.80 -1.04 19.76
C TYR A 236 10.30 -0.78 19.68
N ARG A 237 10.78 0.10 20.53
CA ARG A 237 12.21 0.31 20.74
C ARG A 237 12.83 -0.88 21.50
N LYS A 238 14.15 -0.96 21.54
CA LYS A 238 14.87 -1.94 22.36
C LYS A 238 14.35 -1.90 23.81
N ASP A 239 14.31 -3.05 24.46
CA ASP A 239 13.80 -3.24 25.83
C ASP A 239 12.29 -2.94 25.95
N ASP A 240 11.50 -3.27 24.94
CA ASP A 240 10.02 -3.10 24.90
C ASP A 240 9.52 -1.69 25.22
N LYS A 241 10.37 -0.67 25.02
CA LYS A 241 9.98 0.73 25.17
C LYS A 241 9.01 1.14 24.06
N CYS A 242 8.13 2.10 24.36
CA CYS A 242 7.14 2.63 23.41
C CYS A 242 7.78 3.02 22.06
N PRO A 243 7.04 2.94 20.95
CA PRO A 243 7.52 3.34 19.63
C PRO A 243 8.11 4.76 19.61
N PRO A 244 9.02 5.08 18.68
CA PRO A 244 9.66 6.40 18.62
C PRO A 244 8.68 7.55 18.52
N TRP A 245 7.53 7.36 17.86
CA TRP A 245 6.43 8.31 17.86
C TRP A 245 5.08 7.63 17.91
N THR A 246 4.12 8.31 18.52
CA THR A 246 2.76 7.81 18.68
C THR A 246 1.75 8.96 18.62
N ILE A 247 0.52 8.65 18.21
CA ILE A 247 -0.64 9.50 18.39
C ILE A 247 -1.54 8.85 19.44
N GLN A 248 -1.55 9.40 20.64
CA GLN A 248 -2.46 8.98 21.69
C GLN A 248 -3.77 9.77 21.57
N ALA A 249 -4.92 9.12 21.69
CA ALA A 249 -6.22 9.78 21.58
C ALA A 249 -7.21 9.22 22.61
N SER A 250 -8.19 10.05 22.99
CA SER A 250 -9.31 9.56 23.81
C SER A 250 -10.17 8.57 23.03
N GLN A 251 -10.28 8.80 21.72
CA GLN A 251 -10.97 7.91 20.78
C GLN A 251 -10.29 7.95 19.43
N ILE A 252 -10.11 6.77 18.80
CA ILE A 252 -9.74 6.63 17.40
C ILE A 252 -10.91 5.97 16.68
N LEU A 253 -11.38 6.60 15.60
CA LEU A 253 -12.42 6.06 14.73
C LEU A 253 -11.84 5.76 13.35
N HIS A 254 -11.77 4.49 12.96
CA HIS A 254 -11.46 4.08 11.59
C HIS A 254 -12.77 3.87 10.82
N ASP A 255 -13.04 4.71 9.84
CA ASP A 255 -14.19 4.61 8.95
C ASP A 255 -13.77 3.87 7.68
N ASN A 256 -14.10 2.59 7.59
CA ASN A 256 -13.73 1.71 6.46
C ASN A 256 -14.33 2.18 5.13
N LYS A 257 -15.52 2.80 5.15
CA LYS A 257 -16.17 3.32 3.94
C LYS A 257 -15.46 4.57 3.41
N LYS A 258 -15.10 5.49 4.31
CA LYS A 258 -14.39 6.73 3.98
C LYS A 258 -12.89 6.53 3.87
N LYS A 259 -12.39 5.36 4.26
CA LYS A 259 -10.96 5.04 4.35
C LYS A 259 -10.20 6.13 5.09
N THR A 260 -10.68 6.48 6.28
CA THR A 260 -10.15 7.60 7.07
C THR A 260 -10.10 7.22 8.54
N ILE A 261 -9.00 7.59 9.18
CA ILE A 261 -8.79 7.46 10.61
C ILE A 261 -8.94 8.84 11.26
N TYR A 262 -9.87 8.97 12.20
CA TYR A 262 -10.14 10.18 12.98
C TYR A 262 -9.65 9.99 14.40
N TYR A 263 -9.12 11.05 14.99
CA TYR A 263 -8.63 11.08 16.36
C TYR A 263 -9.31 12.22 17.10
N ASP A 264 -9.87 11.93 18.26
CA ASP A 264 -10.40 12.94 19.16
C ASP A 264 -9.45 13.12 20.36
N ASN A 265 -9.13 14.37 20.70
CA ASN A 265 -8.14 14.75 21.73
C ASN A 265 -6.79 14.08 21.47
N ALA A 266 -6.25 14.29 20.28
CA ALA A 266 -4.99 13.69 19.86
C ALA A 266 -3.79 14.37 20.53
N LEU A 267 -2.91 13.55 21.12
CA LEU A 267 -1.63 13.95 21.68
C LEU A 267 -0.50 13.27 20.91
N ILE A 268 0.24 14.04 20.13
CA ILE A 268 1.39 13.52 19.40
C ILE A 268 2.58 13.46 20.36
N LYS A 269 3.17 12.28 20.50
CA LYS A 269 4.35 12.02 21.33
C LYS A 269 5.51 11.56 20.47
N VAL A 270 6.71 12.06 20.82
CA VAL A 270 7.98 11.60 20.26
C VAL A 270 8.88 11.19 21.42
N TYR A 271 9.36 9.95 21.42
CA TYR A 271 10.11 9.35 22.53
C TYR A 271 9.42 9.53 23.90
N ASP A 272 8.09 9.32 23.92
CA ASP A 272 7.19 9.48 25.08
C ASP A 272 6.95 10.94 25.54
N ILE A 273 7.63 11.92 24.94
CA ILE A 273 7.45 13.35 25.26
C ILE A 273 6.26 13.88 24.44
N PRO A 274 5.24 14.48 25.08
CA PRO A 274 4.15 15.12 24.36
C PRO A 274 4.64 16.40 23.66
N ILE A 275 4.47 16.46 22.34
CA ILE A 275 4.93 17.57 21.50
C ILE A 275 3.77 18.48 21.07
N PHE A 276 2.65 17.86 20.65
CA PHE A 276 1.49 18.58 20.14
C PHE A 276 0.20 17.98 20.66
N TYR A 277 -0.74 18.86 21.04
CA TYR A 277 -2.13 18.52 21.29
C TYR A 277 -3.01 19.09 20.19
N ILE A 278 -3.87 18.25 19.61
CA ILE A 278 -4.80 18.62 18.56
C ILE A 278 -6.19 18.11 18.96
N PRO A 279 -7.19 18.97 19.14
CA PRO A 279 -8.52 18.57 19.59
C PRO A 279 -9.16 17.51 18.66
N ARG A 280 -8.97 17.69 17.35
CA ARG A 280 -9.45 16.74 16.36
C ARG A 280 -8.56 16.74 15.12
N ILE A 281 -8.09 15.56 14.71
CA ILE A 281 -7.29 15.36 13.51
C ILE A 281 -7.77 14.13 12.77
N SER A 282 -7.53 14.09 11.47
CA SER A 282 -7.79 12.89 10.67
C SER A 282 -6.75 12.75 9.57
N HIS A 283 -6.48 11.51 9.18
CA HIS A 283 -5.69 11.18 7.99
C HIS A 283 -6.31 10.00 7.24
N PRO A 284 -6.00 9.84 5.94
CA PRO A 284 -6.41 8.65 5.20
C PRO A 284 -5.78 7.39 5.81
N ASP A 285 -6.49 6.27 5.70
CA ASP A 285 -5.91 4.99 6.08
C ASP A 285 -4.81 4.56 5.08
N PRO A 286 -3.94 3.60 5.44
CA PRO A 286 -2.82 3.17 4.61
C PRO A 286 -3.21 2.57 3.25
N THR A 287 -4.48 2.26 3.01
CA THR A 287 -4.96 1.70 1.74
C THR A 287 -5.31 2.76 0.69
N VAL A 288 -5.29 4.04 1.08
CA VAL A 288 -5.57 5.16 0.18
C VAL A 288 -4.31 5.62 -0.52
N ASP A 289 -4.27 5.49 -1.84
CA ASP A 289 -3.09 5.88 -2.63
C ASP A 289 -2.85 7.40 -2.61
N ARG A 290 -3.94 8.18 -2.72
CA ARG A 290 -3.86 9.65 -2.81
C ARG A 290 -5.09 10.31 -2.21
N ARG A 291 -4.88 11.32 -1.37
CA ARG A 291 -5.95 12.13 -0.80
C ARG A 291 -5.48 13.54 -0.46
N SER A 292 -6.34 14.52 -0.64
CA SER A 292 -6.09 15.89 -0.20
C SER A 292 -6.02 15.99 1.32
N GLY A 293 -5.07 16.79 1.82
CA GLY A 293 -4.88 17.00 3.25
C GLY A 293 -3.57 17.70 3.59
N PHE A 294 -3.44 18.09 4.85
CA PHE A 294 -2.19 18.61 5.38
C PHE A 294 -1.12 17.53 5.40
N LEU A 295 0.08 17.88 4.94
CA LEU A 295 1.27 17.07 5.11
C LEU A 295 1.94 17.42 6.45
N ILE A 296 2.98 16.68 6.80
CA ILE A 296 3.70 16.88 8.05
C ILE A 296 4.31 18.28 8.06
N PRO A 297 3.95 19.15 9.01
CA PRO A 297 4.57 20.47 9.13
C PRO A 297 6.02 20.34 9.56
N SER A 298 6.84 21.32 9.17
CA SER A 298 8.24 21.37 9.56
C SER A 298 8.61 22.74 10.12
N ILE A 299 9.52 22.76 11.08
CA ILE A 299 10.05 23.97 11.69
C ILE A 299 11.45 24.18 11.15
N SER A 300 11.78 25.39 10.81
CA SER A 300 13.11 25.81 10.36
C SER A 300 13.54 27.07 11.08
N ASP A 301 14.83 27.19 11.30
CA ASP A 301 15.45 28.41 11.82
C ASP A 301 16.58 28.84 10.90
N SER A 302 16.71 30.14 10.68
CA SER A 302 17.79 30.71 9.87
C SER A 302 18.17 32.10 10.36
N LYS A 303 19.45 32.46 10.23
CA LYS A 303 19.95 33.81 10.60
C LYS A 303 19.24 34.92 9.84
N ASN A 304 18.77 34.66 8.62
CA ASN A 304 18.19 35.68 7.75
C ASN A 304 16.68 35.88 7.94
N LEU A 305 15.96 34.80 8.19
CA LEU A 305 14.48 34.80 8.25
C LEU A 305 13.94 34.52 9.64
N GLY A 306 14.81 34.13 10.61
CA GLY A 306 14.40 33.70 11.94
C GLY A 306 13.74 32.34 11.94
N THR A 307 13.01 32.04 13.01
CA THR A 307 12.23 30.82 13.16
C THR A 307 10.99 30.86 12.26
N GLY A 308 10.73 29.78 11.57
CA GLY A 308 9.57 29.66 10.69
C GLY A 308 8.96 28.27 10.73
N ILE A 309 7.67 28.20 10.47
CA ILE A 309 6.92 26.97 10.31
C ILE A 309 6.45 26.82 8.86
N ASN A 310 6.68 25.66 8.26
CA ASN A 310 6.13 25.28 6.97
C ASN A 310 4.92 24.38 7.18
N ILE A 311 3.78 24.76 6.61
CA ILE A 311 2.52 24.03 6.70
C ILE A 311 2.10 23.64 5.27
N PRO A 312 2.54 22.47 4.76
CA PRO A 312 2.19 22.05 3.42
C PRO A 312 0.79 21.44 3.36
N TYR A 313 0.06 21.73 2.29
CA TYR A 313 -1.22 21.13 1.98
C TYR A 313 -1.19 20.50 0.59
N PHE A 314 -1.53 19.22 0.52
CA PHE A 314 -1.59 18.45 -0.72
C PHE A 314 -3.04 18.40 -1.25
N PHE A 315 -3.23 18.77 -2.50
CA PHE A 315 -4.49 18.66 -3.23
C PHE A 315 -4.39 17.49 -4.22
N ALA A 316 -5.07 16.38 -3.93
CA ALA A 316 -5.29 15.30 -4.88
C ALA A 316 -6.46 15.71 -5.80
N ILE A 317 -6.17 16.43 -6.88
CA ILE A 317 -7.19 16.98 -7.78
C ILE A 317 -7.87 15.85 -8.55
N ASN A 318 -7.06 14.93 -9.09
CA ASN A 318 -7.49 13.72 -9.78
C ASN A 318 -6.35 12.69 -9.75
N ASP A 319 -6.55 11.48 -10.28
CA ASP A 319 -5.52 10.43 -10.30
C ASP A 319 -4.29 10.85 -11.11
N ASP A 320 -4.48 11.65 -12.15
CA ASP A 320 -3.46 12.12 -13.07
C ASP A 320 -2.82 13.46 -12.67
N LYS A 321 -3.37 14.20 -11.68
CA LYS A 321 -2.88 15.54 -11.32
C LYS A 321 -3.01 15.85 -9.84
N ASN A 322 -2.05 16.63 -9.35
CA ASN A 322 -2.02 17.14 -7.99
C ASN A 322 -1.37 18.52 -7.90
N PHE A 323 -1.62 19.14 -6.77
CA PHE A 323 -1.02 20.41 -6.41
C PHE A 323 -0.63 20.39 -4.92
N THR A 324 0.55 20.86 -4.59
CA THR A 324 0.99 21.03 -3.20
C THR A 324 1.24 22.51 -2.94
N LEU A 325 0.59 23.05 -1.94
CA LEU A 325 0.84 24.41 -1.45
C LEU A 325 1.69 24.34 -0.17
N ASN A 326 2.90 24.87 -0.21
CA ASN A 326 3.79 25.03 0.92
C ASN A 326 3.65 26.45 1.45
N SER A 327 3.11 26.62 2.66
CA SER A 327 2.96 27.90 3.33
C SER A 327 4.00 28.02 4.43
N ARG A 328 5.03 28.85 4.23
CA ARG A 328 6.08 29.11 5.22
C ARG A 328 5.79 30.43 5.92
N LEU A 329 5.49 30.36 7.21
CA LEU A 329 5.21 31.50 8.07
C LEU A 329 6.44 31.73 8.95
N PHE A 330 6.97 32.95 8.95
CA PHE A 330 8.13 33.33 9.74
C PHE A 330 7.71 34.24 10.91
N GLU A 331 8.43 34.17 12.00
CA GLU A 331 8.14 34.97 13.21
C GLU A 331 8.27 36.48 12.96
N ARG A 332 9.25 36.87 12.14
CA ARG A 332 9.64 38.28 11.98
C ARG A 332 9.74 38.76 10.54
N GLU A 333 9.42 37.91 9.59
CA GLU A 333 9.54 38.21 8.16
C GLU A 333 8.25 37.86 7.41
N ASN A 334 8.09 38.43 6.22
CA ASN A 334 6.91 38.15 5.40
C ASN A 334 6.78 36.69 5.05
N PRO A 335 5.56 36.17 4.97
CA PRO A 335 5.33 34.78 4.61
C PRO A 335 5.81 34.47 3.18
N PHE A 336 6.18 33.22 2.97
CA PHE A 336 6.54 32.68 1.67
C PHE A 336 5.58 31.57 1.29
N PHE A 337 5.03 31.64 0.09
CA PHE A 337 4.13 30.63 -0.50
C PHE A 337 4.78 29.99 -1.70
N ASN A 338 4.77 28.65 -1.76
CA ASN A 338 5.27 27.90 -2.87
C ASN A 338 4.24 26.87 -3.31
N GLY A 339 3.93 26.85 -4.59
CA GLY A 339 3.02 25.91 -5.23
C GLY A 339 3.75 24.97 -6.17
N GLU A 340 3.56 23.65 -5.99
CA GLU A 340 4.07 22.60 -6.85
C GLU A 340 2.90 21.90 -7.54
N TYR A 341 2.85 21.94 -8.87
CA TYR A 341 1.84 21.30 -9.68
C TYR A 341 2.44 20.17 -10.52
N HIS A 342 1.76 19.04 -10.56
CA HIS A 342 2.10 17.92 -11.43
C HIS A 342 0.88 17.38 -12.14
N GLN A 343 1.01 17.14 -13.45
CA GLN A 343 0.00 16.47 -14.27
C GLN A 343 0.64 15.43 -15.18
N ALA A 344 0.17 14.20 -15.08
CA ALA A 344 0.50 13.12 -15.97
C ALA A 344 -0.57 12.99 -17.07
N PHE A 345 -0.12 12.90 -18.32
CA PHE A 345 -0.95 12.58 -19.48
C PHE A 345 -0.56 11.18 -19.99
N LYS A 346 -1.27 10.65 -20.94
CA LYS A 346 -1.00 9.31 -21.48
C LYS A 346 0.43 9.13 -21.98
N THR A 347 1.04 10.17 -22.58
CA THR A 347 2.38 10.13 -23.18
C THR A 347 3.26 11.30 -22.75
N SER A 348 2.83 12.11 -21.80
CA SER A 348 3.56 13.29 -21.36
C SER A 348 3.34 13.59 -19.88
N ASN A 349 4.26 14.37 -19.31
CA ASN A 349 4.17 14.88 -17.95
C ASN A 349 4.42 16.39 -17.96
N PHE A 350 3.66 17.10 -17.16
CA PHE A 350 3.85 18.52 -16.93
C PHE A 350 4.09 18.75 -15.43
N TYR A 351 5.14 19.50 -15.13
CA TYR A 351 5.51 19.94 -13.79
C TYR A 351 5.61 21.45 -13.79
N ALA A 352 5.10 22.09 -12.75
CA ALA A 352 5.30 23.51 -12.51
C ALA A 352 5.57 23.76 -11.03
N ASP A 353 6.47 24.68 -10.75
CA ASP A 353 6.80 25.17 -9.41
C ASP A 353 6.81 26.70 -9.45
N PHE A 354 6.13 27.32 -8.51
CA PHE A 354 6.07 28.76 -8.43
C PHE A 354 6.04 29.21 -6.99
N GLY A 355 6.68 30.30 -6.69
CA GLY A 355 6.71 30.86 -5.35
C GLY A 355 6.67 32.37 -5.34
N TYR A 356 6.16 32.89 -4.23
CA TYR A 356 6.00 34.32 -4.01
C TYR A 356 6.17 34.71 -2.55
N THR A 357 6.82 35.87 -2.34
CA THR A 357 6.91 36.57 -1.04
C THR A 357 7.15 38.05 -1.27
N LYS A 358 6.76 38.89 -0.30
CA LYS A 358 7.13 40.31 -0.27
C LYS A 358 8.57 40.57 0.16
N GLY A 359 9.38 39.50 0.35
CA GLY A 359 10.75 39.61 0.80
C GLY A 359 10.87 39.93 2.30
N TYR A 360 11.86 40.73 2.67
CA TYR A 360 12.01 41.13 4.06
C TYR A 360 10.94 42.14 4.47
N GLU A 361 10.50 42.09 5.72
CA GLU A 361 9.49 43.02 6.25
C GLU A 361 10.01 44.47 6.27
N LYS A 362 11.28 44.66 6.66
CA LYS A 362 11.93 45.98 6.73
C LYS A 362 13.14 46.02 5.82
N THR A 363 13.28 47.13 5.06
CA THR A 363 14.47 47.38 4.25
C THR A 363 15.60 47.93 5.13
N THR A 364 16.76 47.28 5.01
CA THR A 364 18.04 47.72 5.61
C THR A 364 19.11 47.75 4.53
N ASN A 365 20.35 48.15 4.87
CA ASN A 365 21.47 48.14 3.92
C ASN A 365 21.74 46.77 3.31
N THR A 366 21.49 45.69 4.07
CA THR A 366 21.74 44.28 3.66
C THR A 366 20.49 43.50 3.35
N LYS A 367 19.32 43.91 3.82
CA LYS A 367 18.03 43.27 3.66
C LYS A 367 17.09 44.20 2.88
N LYS A 368 16.65 43.80 1.71
CA LYS A 368 15.71 44.60 0.90
C LYS A 368 14.33 43.94 0.89
N SER A 369 13.31 44.76 1.20
CA SER A 369 11.90 44.40 0.94
C SER A 369 11.63 44.42 -0.55
N GLY A 370 10.49 43.98 -0.96
CA GLY A 370 10.00 43.94 -2.35
C GLY A 370 9.72 42.52 -2.83
N ASP A 371 8.87 42.46 -3.81
CA ASP A 371 8.35 41.23 -4.36
C ASP A 371 9.45 40.30 -4.87
N LYS A 372 9.41 39.05 -4.47
CA LYS A 372 10.31 38.01 -4.92
C LYS A 372 9.48 36.81 -5.35
N SER A 373 9.81 36.28 -6.50
CA SER A 373 9.08 35.18 -7.08
C SER A 373 9.97 34.28 -7.93
N HIS A 374 9.50 33.09 -8.20
CA HIS A 374 10.03 32.22 -9.22
C HIS A 374 8.91 31.52 -9.97
N PHE A 375 9.23 31.09 -11.17
CA PHE A 375 8.40 30.19 -11.96
C PHE A 375 9.30 29.21 -12.70
N PHE A 376 9.15 27.92 -12.40
CA PHE A 376 9.85 26.84 -13.07
C PHE A 376 8.80 25.90 -13.65
N ALA A 377 8.97 25.48 -14.89
CA ALA A 377 8.11 24.49 -15.48
C ALA A 377 8.90 23.53 -16.37
N LYS A 378 8.44 22.30 -16.43
CA LYS A 378 8.99 21.26 -17.29
C LYS A 378 7.87 20.44 -17.92
N TYR A 379 7.92 20.33 -19.26
CA TYR A 379 7.02 19.47 -20.00
C TYR A 379 7.84 18.41 -20.72
N ILE A 380 7.51 17.14 -20.52
CA ILE A 380 8.19 15.99 -21.13
C ILE A 380 7.16 15.19 -21.89
N LYS A 381 7.39 14.93 -23.17
CA LYS A 381 6.53 14.10 -23.99
C LYS A 381 7.32 13.01 -24.70
N ASN A 382 6.94 11.75 -24.48
CA ASN A 382 7.50 10.58 -25.15
C ASN A 382 6.43 9.95 -26.01
N PHE A 383 6.72 9.72 -27.29
CA PHE A 383 5.75 9.10 -28.18
C PHE A 383 6.45 8.27 -29.26
N LYS A 384 5.79 7.22 -29.67
CA LYS A 384 6.25 6.37 -30.78
C LYS A 384 5.70 6.91 -32.09
N GLY A 385 6.60 7.12 -33.05
CA GLY A 385 6.25 7.56 -34.39
C GLY A 385 6.04 6.39 -35.38
N LYS A 386 6.01 6.70 -36.66
CA LYS A 386 6.01 5.70 -37.72
C LYS A 386 7.36 4.96 -37.73
N ASN A 387 7.42 3.77 -38.29
CA ASN A 387 8.62 2.93 -38.40
C ASN A 387 9.35 2.67 -37.06
N LYS A 388 8.57 2.41 -35.98
CA LYS A 388 9.09 2.14 -34.66
C LYS A 388 10.00 3.23 -34.08
N SER A 389 9.93 4.46 -34.61
CA SER A 389 10.73 5.55 -34.08
C SER A 389 10.29 5.96 -32.68
N GLU A 390 11.26 6.30 -31.85
CA GLU A 390 11.05 6.90 -30.54
C GLU A 390 11.29 8.40 -30.61
N ASN A 391 10.39 9.16 -30.02
CA ASN A 391 10.45 10.62 -30.03
C ASN A 391 10.33 11.12 -28.59
N ASN A 392 11.22 12.05 -28.26
CA ASN A 392 11.19 12.73 -26.97
C ASN A 392 11.18 14.24 -27.21
N PHE A 393 10.26 14.95 -26.61
CA PHE A 393 10.18 16.40 -26.61
C PHE A 393 10.20 16.91 -25.17
N ASN A 394 11.15 17.80 -24.86
CA ASN A 394 11.26 18.45 -23.56
C ASN A 394 11.20 19.97 -23.73
N LEU A 395 10.47 20.61 -22.84
CA LEU A 395 10.47 22.06 -22.68
C LEU A 395 10.76 22.34 -21.21
N THR A 396 11.82 23.11 -20.95
CA THR A 396 12.19 23.57 -19.61
C THR A 396 12.18 25.10 -19.57
N THR A 397 11.56 25.67 -18.55
CA THR A 397 11.63 27.11 -18.30
C THR A 397 11.88 27.36 -16.82
N GLN A 398 12.81 28.29 -16.55
CA GLN A 398 13.24 28.64 -15.20
C GLN A 398 13.42 30.16 -15.13
N HIS A 399 12.72 30.77 -14.19
CA HIS A 399 12.80 32.20 -13.96
C HIS A 399 12.80 32.52 -12.47
N VAL A 400 13.64 33.47 -12.07
CA VAL A 400 13.66 34.04 -10.71
C VAL A 400 13.71 35.57 -10.80
N SER A 401 13.01 36.23 -9.93
CA SER A 401 13.01 37.70 -9.85
C SER A 401 14.29 38.28 -9.21
N ASN A 402 15.09 37.46 -8.55
CA ASN A 402 16.30 37.89 -7.84
C ASN A 402 17.30 36.74 -7.69
N ASN A 403 18.57 36.99 -7.95
CA ASN A 403 19.64 35.98 -7.96
C ASN A 403 19.86 35.25 -6.62
N LYS A 404 19.62 35.93 -5.48
CA LYS A 404 19.80 35.34 -4.14
C LYS A 404 18.54 34.65 -3.60
N TYR A 405 17.41 34.80 -4.29
CA TYR A 405 16.09 34.39 -3.79
C TYR A 405 16.02 32.91 -3.44
N LEU A 406 16.46 32.02 -4.33
CA LEU A 406 16.44 30.58 -4.09
C LEU A 406 17.28 30.18 -2.87
N LYS A 407 18.50 30.74 -2.76
CA LYS A 407 19.44 30.49 -1.66
C LYS A 407 18.94 31.04 -0.33
N LEU A 408 18.34 32.24 -0.34
CA LEU A 408 17.81 32.88 0.86
C LEU A 408 16.68 32.08 1.50
N TYR A 409 15.72 31.62 0.70
CA TYR A 409 14.58 30.86 1.18
C TYR A 409 14.83 29.35 1.20
N LYS A 410 16.03 28.89 0.79
CA LYS A 410 16.40 27.46 0.68
C LYS A 410 15.30 26.66 -0.03
N ILE A 411 14.89 27.14 -1.21
CA ILE A 411 13.79 26.55 -1.96
C ILE A 411 14.28 25.24 -2.58
N LYS A 412 13.57 24.16 -2.29
CA LYS A 412 13.86 22.83 -2.83
C LYS A 412 12.56 22.11 -3.14
N SER A 413 12.45 21.64 -4.37
CA SER A 413 11.32 20.86 -4.89
C SER A 413 11.82 19.86 -5.95
N ASN A 414 10.91 19.27 -6.71
CA ASN A 414 11.28 18.41 -7.85
C ASN A 414 11.94 19.18 -9.00
N LEU A 415 11.65 20.46 -9.16
CA LEU A 415 12.19 21.31 -10.24
C LEU A 415 13.23 22.31 -9.76
N VAL A 416 13.19 22.70 -8.50
CA VAL A 416 14.00 23.78 -7.92
C VAL A 416 15.01 23.22 -6.95
N ASP A 417 16.27 23.62 -7.11
CA ASP A 417 17.29 23.44 -6.08
C ASP A 417 17.96 24.79 -5.81
N TYR A 418 17.98 25.18 -4.53
CA TYR A 418 18.60 26.45 -4.12
C TYR A 418 20.10 26.52 -4.36
N SER A 419 20.76 25.41 -4.67
CA SER A 419 22.17 25.37 -5.03
C SER A 419 22.46 25.73 -6.50
N PHE A 420 21.45 25.93 -7.33
CA PHE A 420 21.63 26.32 -8.72
C PHE A 420 22.41 27.62 -8.82
N ASP A 421 23.46 27.62 -9.63
CA ASP A 421 24.22 28.80 -10.03
C ASP A 421 23.78 29.34 -11.39
N ASN A 422 23.12 28.55 -12.19
CA ASN A 422 22.56 28.91 -13.49
C ASN A 422 21.13 28.40 -13.61
N LEU A 423 20.31 29.15 -14.33
CA LEU A 423 18.98 28.75 -14.76
C LEU A 423 19.04 28.31 -16.22
N GLU A 424 18.23 27.31 -16.57
CA GLU A 424 18.14 26.76 -17.92
C GLU A 424 16.73 27.00 -18.48
N ASN A 425 16.70 27.58 -19.70
CA ASN A 425 15.49 27.63 -20.51
C ASN A 425 15.79 26.91 -21.81
N SER A 426 15.16 25.77 -22.04
CA SER A 426 15.51 24.92 -23.20
C SER A 426 14.28 24.29 -23.86
N ILE A 427 14.46 24.04 -25.18
CA ILE A 427 13.58 23.21 -25.97
C ILE A 427 14.46 22.11 -26.57
N ASP A 428 14.11 20.85 -26.29
CA ASP A 428 14.81 19.68 -26.78
C ASP A 428 13.86 18.80 -27.59
N TYR A 429 14.30 18.33 -28.72
CA TYR A 429 13.62 17.32 -29.49
C TYR A 429 14.58 16.23 -29.92
N LEU A 430 14.27 15.00 -29.61
CA LEU A 430 15.01 13.80 -29.99
C LEU A 430 14.12 12.92 -30.85
N TYR A 431 14.66 12.48 -31.96
CA TYR A 431 14.10 11.47 -32.84
C TYR A 431 15.11 10.34 -33.01
N GLU A 432 14.68 9.11 -32.81
CA GLU A 432 15.53 7.93 -32.96
C GLU A 432 14.77 6.79 -33.64
N ASN A 433 15.40 6.15 -34.60
CA ASN A 433 15.00 4.87 -35.17
C ASN A 433 16.24 3.98 -35.41
N GLU A 434 16.08 2.86 -36.12
CA GLU A 434 17.17 1.89 -36.33
C GLU A 434 18.40 2.51 -37.05
N ASP A 435 18.21 3.50 -37.94
CA ASP A 435 19.27 4.01 -38.80
C ASP A 435 19.57 5.52 -38.60
N LEU A 436 18.73 6.22 -37.86
CA LEU A 436 18.79 7.69 -37.76
C LEU A 436 18.51 8.17 -36.36
N PHE A 437 19.42 8.95 -35.81
CA PHE A 437 19.23 9.77 -34.62
C PHE A 437 19.28 11.24 -35.02
N VAL A 438 18.32 12.05 -34.57
CA VAL A 438 18.30 13.51 -34.72
C VAL A 438 17.98 14.14 -33.37
N GLY A 439 18.93 14.94 -32.88
CA GLY A 439 18.77 15.77 -31.70
C GLY A 439 18.73 17.25 -32.10
N VAL A 440 17.74 17.99 -31.58
CA VAL A 440 17.66 19.45 -31.75
C VAL A 440 17.50 20.06 -30.35
N ASN A 441 18.43 20.91 -29.99
CA ASN A 441 18.42 21.68 -28.75
C ASN A 441 18.46 23.19 -29.08
N ALA A 442 17.69 23.94 -28.29
CA ALA A 442 17.80 25.40 -28.25
C ALA A 442 17.75 25.80 -26.76
N SER A 443 18.82 26.39 -26.24
CA SER A 443 18.98 26.68 -24.83
C SER A 443 19.45 28.09 -24.57
N VAL A 444 18.91 28.67 -23.49
CA VAL A 444 19.36 29.94 -22.91
C VAL A 444 19.65 29.69 -21.44
N TYR A 445 20.88 29.98 -21.03
CA TYR A 445 21.32 29.89 -19.66
C TYR A 445 21.41 31.29 -19.03
N GLU A 446 20.89 31.45 -17.82
CA GLU A 446 21.00 32.69 -17.04
C GLU A 446 21.82 32.41 -15.78
N THR A 447 22.95 33.10 -15.60
CA THR A 447 23.75 32.97 -14.40
C THR A 447 23.15 33.74 -13.22
N LEU A 448 23.15 33.11 -12.03
CA LEU A 448 22.74 33.71 -10.76
C LEU A 448 23.93 34.29 -9.97
N LYS A 449 25.14 34.26 -10.52
CA LYS A 449 26.34 34.84 -9.89
C LYS A 449 26.31 36.36 -10.02
N GLU A 450 26.63 37.07 -8.93
CA GLU A 450 26.55 38.55 -8.90
C GLU A 450 27.71 39.24 -9.62
N ASP A 451 28.88 38.64 -9.63
CA ASP A 451 30.11 39.24 -10.15
C ASP A 451 30.38 38.87 -11.62
N TYR A 452 29.35 38.45 -12.32
CA TYR A 452 29.47 38.04 -13.72
C TYR A 452 28.89 39.10 -14.66
N ASN A 453 29.75 39.67 -15.53
CA ASN A 453 29.36 40.76 -16.44
C ASN A 453 28.41 40.32 -17.53
N ASP A 454 28.45 39.02 -17.91
CA ASP A 454 27.59 38.45 -18.96
C ASP A 454 26.55 37.51 -18.31
N LYS A 455 25.33 38.01 -18.28
CA LYS A 455 24.25 37.32 -17.57
C LYS A 455 23.71 36.12 -18.34
N TYR A 456 23.82 36.10 -19.65
CA TYR A 456 23.17 35.13 -20.51
C TYR A 456 24.16 34.43 -21.46
N GLU A 457 23.93 33.13 -21.62
CA GLU A 457 24.59 32.26 -22.60
C GLU A 457 23.53 31.62 -23.49
N TYR A 458 23.77 31.63 -24.81
CA TYR A 458 22.80 31.17 -25.80
C TYR A 458 23.39 30.06 -26.65
N ILE A 459 22.70 28.94 -26.76
CA ILE A 459 22.98 27.87 -27.71
C ILE A 459 21.74 27.76 -28.61
N LEU A 460 21.79 28.36 -29.81
CA LEU A 460 20.62 28.55 -30.65
C LEU A 460 20.97 28.40 -32.14
N PRO A 461 20.78 27.23 -32.77
CA PRO A 461 20.50 25.91 -32.19
C PRO A 461 21.77 25.09 -32.00
N GLU A 462 21.60 23.91 -31.36
CA GLU A 462 22.49 22.76 -31.52
C GLU A 462 21.71 21.62 -32.16
N ILE A 463 22.21 21.13 -33.32
CA ILE A 463 21.57 20.01 -34.05
C ILE A 463 22.58 18.89 -34.18
N THR A 464 22.25 17.73 -33.70
CA THR A 464 23.05 16.51 -33.85
C THR A 464 22.30 15.53 -34.74
N LEU A 465 22.97 15.02 -35.74
CA LEU A 465 22.47 13.99 -36.64
C LEU A 465 23.47 12.83 -36.64
N ASP A 466 22.98 11.63 -36.39
CA ASP A 466 23.75 10.39 -36.51
C ASP A 466 22.95 9.44 -37.41
N LYS A 467 23.58 9.04 -38.52
CA LYS A 467 22.92 8.24 -39.56
C LYS A 467 23.82 7.16 -40.10
N ASN A 468 23.34 5.92 -40.07
CA ASN A 468 23.94 4.87 -40.86
C ASN A 468 23.59 5.11 -42.36
N LEU A 469 24.58 5.47 -43.18
CA LEU A 469 24.40 5.76 -44.60
C LEU A 469 24.24 4.48 -45.41
N PHE A 470 25.03 3.46 -45.07
CA PHE A 470 24.86 2.13 -45.62
C PHE A 470 25.46 1.04 -44.69
N SER A 471 24.87 -0.14 -44.79
CA SER A 471 25.35 -1.38 -44.23
C SER A 471 25.38 -2.43 -45.34
N SER A 472 26.55 -3.01 -45.61
CA SER A 472 26.73 -3.92 -46.73
C SER A 472 27.68 -5.08 -46.37
N ASP A 473 27.32 -6.27 -46.75
CA ASP A 473 28.16 -7.48 -46.55
C ASP A 473 29.47 -7.41 -47.33
N LYS A 474 29.56 -6.58 -48.39
CA LYS A 474 30.76 -6.42 -49.20
C LYS A 474 31.62 -5.22 -48.79
N LEU A 475 30.99 -4.10 -48.49
CA LEU A 475 31.67 -2.81 -48.27
C LEU A 475 31.79 -2.44 -46.79
N GLY A 476 31.08 -3.16 -45.90
CA GLY A 476 31.03 -2.84 -44.48
C GLY A 476 29.99 -1.75 -44.15
N PHE A 477 30.31 -0.88 -43.21
CA PHE A 477 29.39 0.12 -42.63
C PHE A 477 29.96 1.52 -42.88
N LEU A 478 29.09 2.47 -43.20
CA LEU A 478 29.42 3.89 -43.24
C LEU A 478 28.42 4.67 -42.43
N ASP A 479 28.90 5.36 -41.40
CA ASP A 479 28.13 6.21 -40.50
C ASP A 479 28.50 7.66 -40.73
N LEU A 480 27.51 8.55 -40.73
CA LEU A 480 27.65 9.98 -40.72
C LEU A 480 27.21 10.53 -39.38
N GLN A 481 28.09 11.25 -38.70
CA GLN A 481 27.79 12.08 -37.54
C GLN A 481 27.95 13.54 -37.94
N SER A 482 26.88 14.33 -37.80
CA SER A 482 26.90 15.76 -38.09
C SER A 482 26.44 16.55 -36.86
N ASN A 483 27.21 17.57 -36.52
CA ASN A 483 26.88 18.48 -35.43
C ASN A 483 26.92 19.92 -35.93
N LEU A 484 25.80 20.63 -35.80
CA LEU A 484 25.68 22.07 -36.03
C LEU A 484 25.44 22.73 -34.67
N LYS A 485 26.31 23.72 -34.31
CA LYS A 485 26.17 24.44 -33.03
C LYS A 485 26.45 25.91 -33.20
N PHE A 486 25.49 26.74 -32.75
CA PHE A 486 25.65 28.19 -32.66
C PHE A 486 25.62 28.58 -31.20
N HIS A 487 26.75 29.15 -30.71
CA HIS A 487 26.95 29.41 -29.29
C HIS A 487 27.44 30.85 -29.08
N ASN A 488 26.69 31.63 -28.29
CA ASN A 488 27.05 32.99 -27.91
C ASN A 488 27.22 33.03 -26.39
N TYR A 489 28.35 33.53 -25.92
CA TYR A 489 28.73 33.52 -24.50
C TYR A 489 29.75 34.63 -24.21
N ASP A 490 30.04 34.86 -22.91
CA ASP A 490 31.12 35.71 -22.43
C ASP A 490 31.22 37.06 -23.13
N THR A 491 30.19 37.87 -23.02
CA THR A 491 30.11 39.22 -23.57
C THR A 491 30.78 39.36 -24.96
N ASN A 492 30.00 39.14 -25.99
CA ASN A 492 30.42 39.32 -27.38
C ASN A 492 31.36 38.25 -27.95
N LYS A 493 31.47 37.08 -27.36
CA LYS A 493 32.09 35.88 -27.95
C LYS A 493 31.05 35.05 -28.64
N SER A 494 31.38 34.55 -29.81
CA SER A 494 30.51 33.58 -30.50
C SER A 494 31.30 32.53 -31.26
N THR A 495 30.72 31.35 -31.35
CA THR A 495 31.21 30.25 -32.16
C THR A 495 30.07 29.64 -32.96
N LYS A 496 30.33 29.37 -34.21
CA LYS A 496 29.43 28.62 -35.10
C LYS A 496 30.23 27.45 -35.65
N PHE A 497 29.79 26.24 -35.42
CA PHE A 497 30.42 25.03 -35.90
C PHE A 497 29.45 24.21 -36.74
N LEU A 498 29.94 23.66 -37.85
CA LEU A 498 29.34 22.54 -38.56
C LEU A 498 30.41 21.49 -38.76
N ILE A 499 30.27 20.38 -38.07
CA ILE A 499 31.22 19.27 -38.08
C ILE A 499 30.51 18.07 -38.69
N ASN A 500 31.14 17.48 -39.74
CA ASN A 500 30.66 16.26 -40.35
C ASN A 500 31.75 15.22 -40.28
N ASP A 501 31.48 14.12 -39.58
CA ASP A 501 32.34 12.97 -39.41
C ASP A 501 31.76 11.76 -40.16
N PHE A 502 32.52 11.27 -41.15
CA PHE A 502 32.21 10.05 -41.88
C PHE A 502 33.12 8.93 -41.37
N ASN A 503 32.52 7.92 -40.77
CA ASN A 503 33.20 6.77 -40.20
C ASN A 503 32.88 5.53 -41.03
N TRP A 504 33.88 5.01 -41.73
CA TRP A 504 33.75 3.79 -42.50
C TRP A 504 34.51 2.64 -41.80
N SER A 505 33.90 1.46 -41.75
CA SER A 505 34.56 0.24 -41.34
C SER A 505 34.21 -0.91 -42.27
N SER A 506 35.26 -1.58 -42.80
CA SER A 506 35.02 -2.80 -43.59
C SER A 506 34.47 -3.93 -42.70
N ASN A 507 33.84 -4.92 -43.30
CA ASN A 507 33.53 -6.16 -42.59
C ASN A 507 34.80 -6.83 -42.08
N LYS A 508 34.70 -7.48 -40.92
CA LYS A 508 35.80 -8.20 -40.30
C LYS A 508 36.17 -9.43 -41.14
N LYS A 509 37.38 -9.50 -41.60
CA LYS A 509 37.93 -10.62 -42.38
C LYS A 509 38.68 -11.53 -41.46
N ASN A 510 38.29 -12.78 -41.41
CA ASN A 510 38.95 -13.82 -40.62
C ASN A 510 39.98 -14.53 -41.46
N PHE A 511 41.23 -14.53 -41.01
CA PHE A 511 42.34 -15.24 -41.68
C PHE A 511 42.56 -16.61 -41.06
N THR A 512 43.09 -17.54 -41.82
CA THR A 512 43.34 -18.94 -41.39
C THR A 512 44.29 -19.08 -40.20
N ASN A 513 45.12 -18.07 -39.95
CA ASN A 513 46.02 -18.00 -38.79
C ASN A 513 45.37 -17.50 -37.51
N GLY A 514 44.04 -17.31 -37.47
CA GLY A 514 43.29 -16.85 -36.32
C GLY A 514 43.27 -15.33 -36.12
N ILE A 515 43.94 -14.59 -36.99
CA ILE A 515 43.88 -13.11 -36.99
C ILE A 515 42.58 -12.65 -37.65
N ASN A 516 41.89 -11.75 -37.00
CA ASN A 516 40.74 -11.06 -37.58
C ASN A 516 41.12 -9.62 -37.84
N SER A 517 40.86 -9.10 -39.04
CA SER A 517 41.24 -7.73 -39.37
C SER A 517 40.08 -7.01 -40.05
N LYS A 518 39.98 -5.70 -39.82
CA LYS A 518 39.11 -4.79 -40.53
C LYS A 518 39.84 -3.50 -40.90
N LEU A 519 39.47 -2.90 -42.01
CA LEU A 519 39.91 -1.58 -42.41
C LEU A 519 38.98 -0.52 -41.84
N LEU A 520 39.54 0.59 -41.43
CA LEU A 520 38.85 1.75 -40.90
C LEU A 520 39.18 2.97 -41.76
N GLY A 521 38.20 3.77 -42.09
CA GLY A 521 38.36 5.05 -42.75
C GLY A 521 37.60 6.11 -41.94
N HIS A 522 38.24 7.22 -41.68
CA HIS A 522 37.65 8.37 -41.06
C HIS A 522 37.87 9.61 -41.93
N PHE A 523 36.78 10.34 -42.18
CA PHE A 523 36.85 11.60 -42.90
C PHE A 523 36.04 12.63 -42.12
N LYS A 524 36.71 13.76 -41.76
CA LYS A 524 36.11 14.86 -41.02
C LYS A 524 36.14 16.13 -41.84
N ASN A 525 34.99 16.77 -41.97
CA ASN A 525 34.85 18.11 -42.47
C ASN A 525 34.46 19.05 -41.33
N LEU A 526 35.34 19.99 -41.02
CA LEU A 526 35.16 20.97 -39.96
C LEU A 526 34.97 22.36 -40.60
N ASN A 527 33.80 22.94 -40.41
CA ASN A 527 33.50 24.31 -40.80
C ASN A 527 33.22 25.13 -39.54
N TYR A 528 33.87 26.27 -39.43
CA TYR A 528 33.62 27.15 -38.30
C TYR A 528 33.81 28.63 -38.62
N GLU A 529 33.12 29.46 -37.84
CA GLU A 529 33.26 30.90 -37.77
C GLU A 529 33.26 31.30 -36.29
N THR A 530 34.24 32.11 -35.89
CA THR A 530 34.33 32.52 -34.49
C THR A 530 34.53 34.03 -34.35
N LYS A 531 34.04 34.59 -33.27
CA LYS A 531 34.21 35.99 -32.94
C LYS A 531 34.77 36.12 -31.52
N ASN A 532 35.87 36.87 -31.37
CA ASN A 532 36.54 37.15 -30.10
C ASN A 532 36.99 35.91 -29.30
N VAL A 533 37.34 34.83 -29.98
CA VAL A 533 37.82 33.58 -29.38
C VAL A 533 39.28 33.36 -29.86
N GLU A 534 40.21 33.34 -28.91
CA GLU A 534 41.67 33.38 -29.22
C GLU A 534 42.22 32.09 -29.85
N PHE A 535 41.64 30.93 -29.54
CA PHE A 535 42.13 29.62 -30.02
C PHE A 535 41.70 29.24 -31.43
N PHE A 536 40.82 30.03 -32.08
CA PHE A 536 40.31 29.74 -33.41
C PHE A 536 40.62 30.87 -34.38
N LYS A 537 40.71 30.55 -35.68
CA LYS A 537 40.80 31.55 -36.74
C LYS A 537 39.54 32.40 -36.75
N LYS A 538 39.72 33.72 -36.96
CA LYS A 538 38.60 34.68 -36.91
C LYS A 538 37.67 34.60 -38.11
N ASP A 539 38.25 34.24 -39.28
CA ASP A 539 37.51 34.15 -40.54
C ASP A 539 36.85 32.77 -40.67
N PHE A 540 35.82 32.69 -41.51
CA PHE A 540 35.22 31.43 -41.90
C PHE A 540 36.30 30.43 -42.34
N THR A 541 36.37 29.31 -41.71
CA THR A 541 37.39 28.30 -41.93
C THR A 541 36.75 26.97 -42.25
N ASN A 542 37.25 26.35 -43.33
CA ASN A 542 36.92 24.98 -43.70
C ASN A 542 38.19 24.13 -43.62
N GLU A 543 38.13 23.05 -42.86
CA GLU A 543 39.24 22.12 -42.68
C GLU A 543 38.78 20.69 -42.96
N LEU A 544 39.62 19.94 -43.67
CA LEU A 544 39.36 18.55 -44.03
C LEU A 544 40.45 17.66 -43.45
N TYR A 545 40.04 16.61 -42.77
CA TYR A 545 40.91 15.62 -42.18
C TYR A 545 40.53 14.23 -42.69
N GLY A 546 41.54 13.37 -42.92
CA GLY A 546 41.32 11.99 -43.33
C GLY A 546 42.28 11.07 -42.60
N ALA A 547 41.82 9.91 -42.20
CA ALA A 547 42.63 8.85 -41.61
C ALA A 547 42.20 7.49 -42.17
N LEU A 548 43.19 6.64 -42.44
CA LEU A 548 42.96 5.23 -42.75
C LEU A 548 43.64 4.39 -41.69
N GLY A 549 43.01 3.34 -41.20
CA GLY A 549 43.48 2.46 -40.17
C GLY A 549 43.22 0.99 -40.48
N LEU A 550 44.09 0.15 -39.93
CA LEU A 550 43.91 -1.31 -39.89
C LEU A 550 43.78 -1.74 -38.43
N GLU A 551 42.67 -2.31 -38.09
CA GLU A 551 42.47 -2.96 -36.79
C GLU A 551 42.66 -4.47 -36.96
N SER A 552 43.56 -5.08 -36.18
CA SER A 552 43.78 -6.51 -36.20
C SER A 552 43.71 -7.08 -34.80
N GLU A 553 42.98 -8.17 -34.64
CA GLU A 553 42.74 -8.86 -33.38
C GLU A 553 43.13 -10.33 -33.49
N LEU A 554 43.91 -10.82 -32.53
CA LEU A 554 44.23 -12.22 -32.39
C LEU A 554 43.63 -12.74 -31.07
N ASN A 555 42.66 -13.62 -31.18
CA ASN A 555 42.03 -14.20 -30.00
C ASN A 555 42.83 -15.41 -29.53
N LEU A 556 43.55 -15.29 -28.41
CA LEU A 556 44.32 -16.35 -27.80
C LEU A 556 43.49 -17.09 -26.74
N TYR A 557 43.23 -18.38 -26.99
CA TYR A 557 42.53 -19.25 -26.03
C TYR A 557 43.54 -20.16 -25.32
N LYS A 558 43.69 -20.03 -24.02
CA LYS A 558 44.42 -20.99 -23.19
C LYS A 558 43.45 -22.15 -22.85
N LYS A 559 43.68 -23.32 -23.47
CA LYS A 559 42.99 -24.53 -23.05
C LYS A 559 43.40 -24.85 -21.61
N LYS A 560 42.54 -24.78 -20.64
CA LYS A 560 42.79 -25.20 -19.26
C LYS A 560 43.09 -26.70 -19.25
N THR A 561 44.38 -27.08 -19.29
CA THR A 561 44.80 -28.40 -18.84
C THR A 561 44.53 -28.45 -17.33
N LYS A 562 43.78 -29.45 -16.89
CA LYS A 562 43.56 -29.73 -15.46
C LYS A 562 44.93 -30.03 -14.84
N PHE A 563 45.58 -29.06 -14.22
CA PHE A 563 46.67 -29.31 -13.27
C PHE A 563 46.02 -29.82 -11.97
N LYS A 564 46.23 -31.10 -11.63
CA LYS A 564 46.03 -31.58 -10.28
C LYS A 564 47.14 -30.95 -9.42
N THR A 565 46.80 -29.96 -8.64
CA THR A 565 47.67 -29.43 -7.58
C THR A 565 47.64 -30.43 -6.43
N PHE A 566 48.73 -31.21 -6.24
CA PHE A 566 48.95 -31.95 -5.00
C PHE A 566 49.47 -30.95 -3.95
N PHE A 567 48.66 -30.68 -2.93
CA PHE A 567 49.15 -30.08 -1.70
C PHE A 567 49.77 -31.20 -0.85
N TYR A 568 51.08 -31.15 -0.59
CA TYR A 568 51.69 -31.83 0.54
C TYR A 568 51.54 -30.94 1.76
N THR A 569 50.87 -31.45 2.79
CA THR A 569 50.86 -30.92 4.15
C THR A 569 52.18 -31.32 4.84
#